data_9ef66d419268c7bed1a0c512f5ac66c7
#
_entry.id   9ef66d419268c7bed1a0c512f5ac66c7
#
_cell.length_a   1.000
_cell.length_b   1.000
_cell.length_c   1.000
_cell.angle_alpha   90.00
_cell.angle_beta   90.00
_cell.angle_gamma   90.00
#
_symmetry.space_group_name_H-M   'P 1'
#
loop_
_entity.id
_entity.type
_entity.pdbx_description
1 polymer ?
#
loop_
_entity_poly.entity_id
_entity_poly.type
_entity_poly.pdbx_seq_one_letter_code
_entity_poly.pdbx_strand_id
1 'polypeptide(L)'
;MVKDLSIRFGDREIFKNLNLLIRRDEKVCLLGANGCGKTTLLKILTNKIEPDSGSYRLGSNVHVGYYEQGSVRPNDPRTVLDALNGMFPRYDTKQLRNLLGSFLFRGDDVFKHVSSLSGGEYARIQLLKLMLGGSNVLF
;
A
#
# COMPACT_ATOMS: atom_id res chain seq x y z
N MET A 1 -3.12 12.03 -13.26
CA MET A 1 -3.70 11.98 -14.61
C MET A 1 -3.17 10.75 -15.33
N VAL A 2 -4.05 10.00 -15.96
CA VAL A 2 -3.75 8.83 -16.81
C VAL A 2 -4.25 9.17 -18.20
N LYS A 3 -3.46 8.87 -19.23
CA LYS A 3 -3.81 9.19 -20.63
C LYS A 3 -3.53 7.98 -21.52
N ASP A 4 -4.57 7.52 -22.22
CA ASP A 4 -4.54 6.45 -23.23
C ASP A 4 -3.83 5.16 -22.76
N LEU A 5 -3.95 4.86 -21.46
CA LEU A 5 -3.26 3.75 -20.83
C LEU A 5 -3.84 2.41 -21.28
N SER A 6 -2.96 1.52 -21.74
CA SER A 6 -3.35 0.19 -22.19
C SER A 6 -2.40 -0.87 -21.64
N ILE A 7 -2.93 -2.04 -21.30
CA ILE A 7 -2.15 -3.20 -20.87
C ILE A 7 -2.85 -4.50 -21.23
N ARG A 8 -2.05 -5.48 -21.64
CA ARG A 8 -2.46 -6.88 -21.86
C ARG A 8 -1.53 -7.85 -21.13
N PHE A 9 -1.99 -9.04 -20.86
CA PHE A 9 -1.19 -10.15 -20.39
C PHE A 9 -1.33 -11.31 -21.37
N GLY A 10 -0.29 -11.57 -22.15
CA GLY A 10 -0.37 -12.46 -23.31
C GLY A 10 -1.43 -11.96 -24.30
N ASP A 11 -2.37 -12.82 -24.66
CA ASP A 11 -3.46 -12.48 -25.58
C ASP A 11 -4.64 -11.76 -24.90
N ARG A 12 -4.64 -11.66 -23.57
CA ARG A 12 -5.74 -11.06 -22.83
C ARG A 12 -5.52 -9.55 -22.65
N GLU A 13 -6.34 -8.75 -23.33
CA GLU A 13 -6.45 -7.32 -23.10
C GLU A 13 -7.13 -7.08 -21.74
N ILE A 14 -6.50 -6.33 -20.85
CA ILE A 14 -7.03 -5.99 -19.53
C ILE A 14 -7.82 -4.68 -19.61
N PHE A 15 -7.21 -3.65 -20.17
CA PHE A 15 -7.89 -2.41 -20.56
C PHE A 15 -7.14 -1.72 -21.69
N LYS A 16 -7.86 -0.90 -22.44
CA LYS A 16 -7.36 -0.16 -23.60
C LYS A 16 -7.80 1.30 -23.55
N ASN A 17 -6.87 2.20 -23.87
CA ASN A 17 -7.10 3.65 -23.94
C ASN A 17 -7.79 4.21 -22.68
N LEU A 18 -7.41 3.70 -21.50
CA LEU A 18 -7.96 4.17 -20.22
C LEU A 18 -7.50 5.61 -19.97
N ASN A 19 -8.48 6.49 -19.74
CA ASN A 19 -8.23 7.87 -19.37
C ASN A 19 -8.83 8.12 -17.98
N LEU A 20 -8.05 8.71 -17.07
CA LEU A 20 -8.50 8.99 -15.71
C LEU A 20 -7.82 10.25 -15.20
N LEU A 21 -8.62 11.17 -14.69
CA LEU A 21 -8.14 12.35 -13.99
C LEU A 21 -8.71 12.34 -12.58
N ILE A 22 -7.84 12.30 -11.58
CA ILE A 22 -8.20 12.45 -10.16
C ILE A 22 -7.57 13.74 -9.68
N ARG A 23 -8.37 14.59 -9.06
CA ARG A 23 -7.95 15.87 -8.49
C ARG A 23 -7.72 15.73 -6.99
N ARG A 24 -7.12 16.75 -6.43
CA ARG A 24 -6.93 16.84 -4.98
C ARG A 24 -8.28 16.76 -4.27
N ASP A 25 -8.28 16.11 -3.11
CA ASP A 25 -9.42 15.92 -2.20
C ASP A 25 -10.58 15.06 -2.78
N GLU A 26 -10.39 14.47 -3.97
CA GLU A 26 -11.36 13.51 -4.53
C GLU A 26 -11.20 12.13 -3.89
N LYS A 27 -12.35 11.52 -3.58
CA LYS A 27 -12.46 10.11 -3.18
C LYS A 27 -13.02 9.33 -4.35
N VAL A 28 -12.22 8.42 -4.89
CA VAL A 28 -12.57 7.63 -6.08
C VAL A 28 -12.72 6.17 -5.72
N CYS A 29 -13.80 5.54 -6.16
CA CYS A 29 -14.04 4.12 -6.00
C CYS A 29 -13.92 3.41 -7.35
N LEU A 30 -13.05 2.40 -7.43
CA LEU A 30 -12.91 1.55 -8.60
C LEU A 30 -13.87 0.35 -8.48
N LEU A 31 -14.92 0.35 -9.27
CA LEU A 31 -15.92 -0.74 -9.30
C LEU A 31 -15.74 -1.59 -10.56
N GLY A 32 -16.04 -2.86 -10.43
CA GLY A 32 -15.99 -3.81 -11.54
C GLY A 32 -15.82 -5.25 -11.06
N ALA A 33 -16.08 -6.19 -11.97
CA ALA A 33 -15.95 -7.63 -11.73
C ALA A 33 -14.52 -8.02 -11.33
N ASN A 34 -14.36 -9.20 -10.74
CA ASN A 34 -13.04 -9.75 -10.45
C ASN A 34 -12.27 -9.98 -11.76
N GLY A 35 -11.00 -9.59 -11.77
CA GLY A 35 -10.14 -9.73 -12.96
C GLY A 35 -10.34 -8.66 -14.05
N CYS A 36 -11.14 -7.60 -13.82
CA CYS A 36 -11.32 -6.50 -14.79
C CYS A 36 -10.17 -5.48 -14.83
N GLY A 37 -9.10 -5.70 -14.07
CA GLY A 37 -7.90 -4.85 -14.13
C GLY A 37 -7.76 -3.80 -13.02
N LYS A 38 -8.63 -3.75 -12.01
CA LYS A 38 -8.53 -2.79 -10.88
C LYS A 38 -7.15 -2.82 -10.21
N THR A 39 -6.73 -4.01 -9.77
CA THR A 39 -5.41 -4.22 -9.15
C THR A 39 -4.26 -3.91 -10.10
N THR A 40 -4.42 -4.24 -11.39
CA THR A 40 -3.41 -3.94 -12.43
C THR A 40 -3.22 -2.44 -12.59
N LEU A 41 -4.30 -1.66 -12.65
CA LEU A 41 -4.23 -0.20 -12.70
C LEU A 41 -3.48 0.35 -11.48
N LEU A 42 -3.82 -0.10 -10.27
CA LEU A 42 -3.14 0.34 -9.05
C LEU A 42 -1.66 -0.04 -9.05
N LYS A 43 -1.30 -1.22 -9.56
CA LYS A 43 0.10 -1.64 -9.70
C LYS A 43 0.87 -0.78 -10.69
N ILE A 44 0.25 -0.34 -11.79
CA ILE A 44 0.86 0.62 -12.72
C ILE A 44 1.07 1.97 -12.02
N LEU A 45 0.04 2.52 -11.37
CA LEU A 45 0.12 3.81 -10.68
C LEU A 45 1.13 3.82 -9.51
N THR A 46 1.47 2.65 -8.97
CA THR A 46 2.51 2.46 -7.95
C THR A 46 3.87 2.03 -8.52
N ASN A 47 4.03 2.11 -9.84
CA ASN A 47 5.27 1.75 -10.56
C ASN A 47 5.75 0.31 -10.32
N LYS A 48 4.82 -0.61 -10.05
CA LYS A 48 5.11 -2.04 -9.89
C LYS A 48 5.04 -2.82 -11.21
N ILE A 49 4.32 -2.28 -12.18
CA ILE A 49 4.13 -2.86 -13.54
C ILE A 49 4.16 -1.71 -14.54
N GLU A 50 4.82 -1.90 -15.67
CA GLU A 50 4.81 -0.97 -16.78
C GLU A 50 3.61 -1.23 -17.70
N PRO A 51 2.93 -0.20 -18.22
CA PRO A 51 1.89 -0.35 -19.22
C PRO A 51 2.48 -0.62 -20.61
N ASP A 52 1.70 -1.25 -21.50
CA ASP A 52 2.12 -1.47 -22.89
C ASP A 52 2.13 -0.16 -23.69
N SER A 53 1.20 0.76 -23.40
CA SER A 53 1.14 2.06 -24.03
C SER A 53 0.39 3.08 -23.16
N GLY A 54 0.48 4.35 -23.57
CA GLY A 54 -0.07 5.46 -22.82
C GLY A 54 0.89 6.01 -21.77
N SER A 55 0.40 6.86 -20.90
CA SER A 55 1.21 7.47 -19.86
C SER A 55 0.39 7.81 -18.63
N TYR A 56 1.07 7.90 -17.48
CA TYR A 56 0.45 8.48 -16.29
C TYR A 56 1.41 9.45 -15.61
N ARG A 57 0.82 10.41 -14.93
CA ARG A 57 1.57 11.40 -14.17
C ARG A 57 0.90 11.60 -12.80
N LEU A 58 1.68 11.41 -11.76
CA LEU A 58 1.32 11.82 -10.40
C LEU A 58 1.65 13.31 -10.21
N GLY A 59 0.94 13.98 -9.34
CA GLY A 59 1.27 15.37 -8.97
C GLY A 59 2.63 15.46 -8.27
N SER A 60 3.26 16.63 -8.29
CA SER A 60 4.61 16.86 -7.74
C SER A 60 4.75 16.51 -6.25
N ASN A 61 3.68 16.62 -5.47
CA ASN A 61 3.66 16.34 -4.04
C ASN A 61 2.80 15.11 -3.69
N VAL A 62 2.65 14.16 -4.64
CA VAL A 62 1.87 12.95 -4.43
C VAL A 62 2.78 11.84 -3.91
N HIS A 63 2.52 11.40 -2.68
CA HIS A 63 3.15 10.26 -2.03
C HIS A 63 2.12 9.15 -1.90
N VAL A 64 2.28 8.10 -2.70
CA VAL A 64 1.31 6.99 -2.77
C VAL A 64 1.59 5.98 -1.69
N GLY A 65 0.59 5.67 -0.87
CA GLY A 65 0.52 4.49 -0.04
C GLY A 65 -0.33 3.42 -0.72
N TYR A 66 0.16 2.21 -0.79
CA TYR A 66 -0.56 1.08 -1.37
C TYR A 66 -0.77 -0.02 -0.32
N TYR A 67 -2.03 -0.35 -0.06
CA TYR A 67 -2.41 -1.46 0.80
C TYR A 67 -2.79 -2.66 -0.06
N GLU A 68 -1.98 -3.70 -0.01
CA GLU A 68 -2.25 -4.95 -0.73
C GLU A 68 -2.93 -5.96 0.21
N GLN A 69 -4.22 -6.20 -0.03
CA GLN A 69 -4.95 -7.22 0.71
C GLN A 69 -4.36 -8.61 0.41
N GLY A 70 -4.14 -9.41 1.47
CA GLY A 70 -3.60 -10.76 1.31
C GLY A 70 -2.10 -10.81 1.00
N SER A 71 -1.36 -9.72 1.22
CA SER A 71 0.10 -9.74 1.08
C SER A 71 0.71 -10.84 1.94
N VAL A 72 1.62 -11.60 1.32
CA VAL A 72 2.36 -12.66 2.02
C VAL A 72 3.14 -12.05 3.16
N ARG A 73 3.00 -12.62 4.35
CA ARG A 73 3.80 -12.21 5.52
C ARG A 73 5.26 -12.49 5.24
N PRO A 74 6.15 -11.51 5.43
CA PRO A 74 7.57 -11.77 5.33
C PRO A 74 7.99 -12.73 6.45
N ASN A 75 8.91 -13.62 6.15
CA ASN A 75 9.58 -14.42 7.16
C ASN A 75 10.63 -13.54 7.88
N ASP A 76 10.12 -12.58 8.65
CA ASP A 76 10.93 -11.60 9.38
C ASP A 76 11.02 -12.02 10.86
N PRO A 77 12.19 -12.39 11.36
CA PRO A 77 12.39 -12.82 12.74
C PRO A 77 12.43 -11.65 13.74
N ARG A 78 12.46 -10.40 13.26
CA ARG A 78 12.49 -9.23 14.13
C ARG A 78 11.17 -9.09 14.88
N THR A 79 11.23 -8.46 16.04
CA THR A 79 10.01 -8.05 16.73
C THR A 79 9.29 -6.95 15.95
N VAL A 80 8.00 -6.80 16.18
CA VAL A 80 7.20 -5.71 15.59
C VAL A 80 7.84 -4.36 15.89
N LEU A 81 8.27 -4.15 17.13
CA LEU A 81 8.88 -2.90 17.56
C LEU A 81 10.21 -2.65 16.83
N ASP A 82 11.10 -3.68 16.76
CA ASP A 82 12.39 -3.55 16.08
C ASP A 82 12.24 -3.31 14.57
N ALA A 83 11.26 -3.99 13.95
CA ALA A 83 10.96 -3.79 12.53
C ALA A 83 10.51 -2.36 12.25
N LEU A 84 9.67 -1.77 13.12
CA LEU A 84 9.23 -0.38 12.98
C LEU A 84 10.34 0.62 13.31
N ASN A 85 11.15 0.38 14.35
CA ASN A 85 12.31 1.23 14.66
C ASN A 85 13.27 1.33 13.47
N GLY A 86 13.55 0.20 12.81
CA GLY A 86 14.42 0.18 11.63
C GLY A 86 13.84 0.90 10.40
N MET A 87 12.52 0.88 10.24
CA MET A 87 11.84 1.53 9.10
C MET A 87 11.61 3.04 9.32
N PHE A 88 11.40 3.45 10.57
CA PHE A 88 10.99 4.80 10.92
C PHE A 88 11.88 5.42 12.02
N PRO A 89 13.17 5.64 11.73
CA PRO A 89 14.14 6.10 12.73
C PRO A 89 13.85 7.51 13.28
N ARG A 90 12.92 8.24 12.66
CA ARG A 90 12.45 9.55 13.13
C ARG A 90 11.55 9.47 14.37
N TYR A 91 11.03 8.32 14.71
CA TYR A 91 10.23 8.09 15.90
C TYR A 91 11.06 7.39 16.96
N ASP A 92 10.96 7.86 18.20
CA ASP A 92 11.56 7.15 19.33
C ASP A 92 10.74 5.90 19.71
N THR A 93 11.35 5.02 20.50
CA THR A 93 10.72 3.76 20.95
C THR A 93 9.41 4.00 21.71
N LYS A 94 9.32 5.06 22.52
CA LYS A 94 8.12 5.41 23.28
C LYS A 94 6.99 5.85 22.35
N GLN A 95 7.29 6.66 21.34
CA GLN A 95 6.33 7.09 20.32
C GLN A 95 5.81 5.87 19.54
N LEU A 96 6.69 4.98 19.09
CA LEU A 96 6.28 3.76 18.37
C LEU A 96 5.42 2.84 19.24
N ARG A 97 5.74 2.66 20.51
CA ARG A 97 4.90 1.87 21.44
C ARG A 97 3.50 2.49 21.62
N ASN A 98 3.41 3.81 21.74
CA ASN A 98 2.11 4.49 21.84
C ASN A 98 1.29 4.31 20.55
N LEU A 99 1.93 4.44 19.38
CA LEU A 99 1.29 4.21 18.08
C LEU A 99 0.83 2.75 17.93
N LEU A 100 1.67 1.79 18.30
CA LEU A 100 1.31 0.37 18.33
C LEU A 100 0.12 0.12 19.27
N GLY A 101 0.09 0.76 20.44
CA GLY A 101 -1.04 0.71 21.35
C GLY A 101 -2.35 1.18 20.74
N SER A 102 -2.32 2.24 19.91
CA SER A 102 -3.49 2.73 19.16
C SER A 102 -3.97 1.72 18.11
N PHE A 103 -3.08 0.84 17.63
CA PHE A 103 -3.38 -0.26 16.74
C PHE A 103 -3.59 -1.60 17.46
N LEU A 104 -3.91 -1.54 18.76
CA LEU A 104 -4.26 -2.69 19.62
C LEU A 104 -3.11 -3.67 19.89
N PHE A 105 -1.85 -3.24 19.77
CA PHE A 105 -0.69 -3.97 20.27
C PHE A 105 -0.39 -3.50 21.70
N ARG A 106 -0.75 -4.30 22.68
CA ARG A 106 -0.66 -3.92 24.10
C ARG A 106 0.38 -4.78 24.84
N GLY A 107 1.01 -4.19 25.83
CA GLY A 107 1.98 -4.92 26.68
C GLY A 107 3.06 -5.61 25.83
N ASP A 108 3.13 -6.92 25.93
CA ASP A 108 4.15 -7.74 25.27
C ASP A 108 3.87 -8.02 23.77
N ASP A 109 2.70 -7.62 23.25
CA ASP A 109 2.39 -7.80 21.82
C ASP A 109 3.41 -7.11 20.90
N VAL A 110 4.02 -6.01 21.35
CA VAL A 110 5.04 -5.27 20.59
C VAL A 110 6.32 -6.09 20.36
N PHE A 111 6.56 -7.11 21.17
CA PHE A 111 7.71 -8.02 21.10
C PHE A 111 7.42 -9.30 20.33
N LYS A 112 6.19 -9.50 19.83
CA LYS A 112 5.89 -10.61 18.92
C LYS A 112 6.75 -10.48 17.64
N HIS A 113 7.21 -11.61 17.13
CA HIS A 113 7.89 -11.64 15.83
C HIS A 113 6.91 -11.35 14.70
N VAL A 114 7.35 -10.59 13.69
CA VAL A 114 6.51 -10.24 12.53
C VAL A 114 6.01 -11.50 11.83
N SER A 115 6.84 -12.55 11.76
CA SER A 115 6.48 -13.83 11.17
C SER A 115 5.38 -14.59 11.92
N SER A 116 5.18 -14.31 13.22
CA SER A 116 4.20 -15.02 14.09
C SER A 116 2.85 -14.30 14.19
N LEU A 117 2.71 -13.11 13.59
CA LEU A 117 1.47 -12.33 13.68
C LEU A 117 0.30 -13.07 13.01
N SER A 118 -0.89 -12.96 13.56
CA SER A 118 -2.12 -13.33 12.87
C SER A 118 -2.37 -12.44 11.65
N GLY A 119 -3.28 -12.85 10.74
CA GLY A 119 -3.63 -12.04 9.57
C GLY A 119 -4.13 -10.64 9.94
N GLY A 120 -4.97 -10.55 10.99
CA GLY A 120 -5.49 -9.27 11.47
C GLY A 120 -4.44 -8.38 12.13
N GLU A 121 -3.52 -8.97 12.91
CA GLU A 121 -2.39 -8.22 13.49
C GLU A 121 -1.48 -7.69 12.39
N TYR A 122 -1.14 -8.52 11.41
CA TYR A 122 -0.32 -8.08 10.28
C TYR A 122 -0.98 -6.96 9.48
N ALA A 123 -2.30 -7.06 9.21
CA ALA A 123 -3.05 -6.00 8.55
C ALA A 123 -2.98 -4.67 9.30
N ARG A 124 -3.12 -4.68 10.65
CA ARG A 124 -2.98 -3.47 11.48
C ARG A 124 -1.58 -2.86 11.38
N ILE A 125 -0.52 -3.69 11.36
CA ILE A 125 0.87 -3.20 11.16
C ILE A 125 1.04 -2.58 9.78
N GLN A 126 0.47 -3.16 8.73
CA GLN A 126 0.54 -2.57 7.39
C GLN A 126 -0.17 -1.21 7.31
N LEU A 127 -1.33 -1.07 7.95
CA LEU A 127 -2.02 0.23 8.05
C LEU A 127 -1.20 1.25 8.85
N LEU A 128 -0.59 0.86 9.97
CA LEU A 128 0.31 1.71 10.73
C LEU A 128 1.50 2.17 9.88
N LYS A 129 2.13 1.27 9.11
CA LYS A 129 3.22 1.62 8.20
C LYS A 129 2.80 2.64 7.14
N LEU A 130 1.62 2.50 6.55
CA LEU A 130 1.08 3.46 5.59
C LEU A 130 0.90 4.85 6.24
N MET A 131 0.36 4.90 7.44
CA MET A 131 0.17 6.15 8.18
C MET A 131 1.51 6.82 8.51
N LEU A 132 2.51 6.05 8.96
CA LEU A 132 3.84 6.55 9.28
C LEU A 132 4.64 6.93 8.03
N GLY A 133 4.36 6.33 6.89
CA GLY A 133 5.02 6.60 5.62
C GLY A 133 4.76 8.00 5.04
N GLY A 134 3.80 8.75 5.62
CA GLY A 134 3.48 10.11 5.16
C GLY A 134 2.81 10.14 3.80
N SER A 135 2.14 9.05 3.41
CA SER A 135 1.37 8.99 2.17
C SER A 135 0.17 9.94 2.23
N ASN A 136 -0.05 10.70 1.17
CA ASN A 136 -1.20 11.59 1.02
C ASN A 136 -2.21 11.10 -0.03
N VAL A 137 -1.91 10.00 -0.69
CA VAL A 137 -2.83 9.23 -1.55
C VAL A 137 -2.75 7.78 -1.13
N LEU A 138 -3.90 7.16 -0.86
CA LEU A 138 -4.00 5.75 -0.46
C LEU A 138 -4.77 4.95 -1.52
N PHE A 139 -4.19 3.79 -1.88
CA PHE A 139 -4.82 2.79 -2.75
C PHE A 139 -5.04 1.49 -2.00
#